data_5a2bb806a3af239c5ce75c218bd90155
#
_entry.id   5a2bb806a3af239c5ce75c218bd90155
#
_cell.length_a   1.000
_cell.length_b   1.000
_cell.length_c   1.000
_cell.angle_alpha   90.00
_cell.angle_beta   90.00
_cell.angle_gamma   90.00
#
_symmetry.space_group_name_H-M   'P 1'
#
loop_
_entity.id
_entity.type
_entity.pdbx_description
1 polymer ?
#
loop_
_entity_poly.entity_id
_entity_poly.type
_entity_poly.pdbx_seq_one_letter_code
_entity_poly.pdbx_strand_id
1 'polypeptide(L)'
;MKRVKILSLTIAVFCFFISFVEFNFSSVFAMPFYDFQPKEIVLRAEFYTSYPSSTDERKTNIMLAAKSLDNILIVPNEEFSFNKTVGERTEKRGYKSAKIIVNGEFVDGVGGGVCQVSTTLYNALLLAGLKIIEYHPHSLPVSYVAPSFDAMVNSGWADLRFINDTHNPVILRTFADGSILKVQVYGEPLKEKFIRKSVITGEIPAPEYEILTDTLREFSDLYEGDMKIISYSKAGYKSEGYLIKTVSGKVISSTKIRSDSYSAVRGKIIKGTIPRVKEPLIDSTLITVYRIKRKI
;
A
#
# COMPACT_ATOMS: atom_id res chain seq x y z
N MET A 1 -49.75 -48.61 31.87
CA MET A 1 -50.06 -48.69 30.46
C MET A 1 -50.95 -47.52 30.02
N LYS A 2 -50.52 -46.26 30.07
CA LYS A 2 -51.28 -45.10 29.58
C LYS A 2 -50.42 -43.93 29.06
N ARG A 3 -49.29 -44.22 28.40
CA ARG A 3 -48.40 -43.17 27.87
C ARG A 3 -48.06 -43.28 26.34
N VAL A 4 -48.69 -44.20 25.57
CA VAL A 4 -48.34 -44.44 24.16
C VAL A 4 -49.41 -43.83 23.22
N LYS A 5 -50.57 -43.33 23.68
CA LYS A 5 -51.64 -42.85 22.79
C LYS A 5 -51.65 -41.35 22.50
N ILE A 6 -50.81 -40.55 23.15
CA ILE A 6 -50.83 -39.08 22.95
C ILE A 6 -49.76 -38.63 21.89
N LEU A 7 -48.75 -39.48 21.59
CA LEU A 7 -47.71 -39.14 20.64
C LEU A 7 -48.11 -39.37 19.17
N SER A 8 -49.10 -40.21 18.92
CA SER A 8 -49.53 -40.48 17.52
C SER A 8 -50.53 -39.47 16.96
N LEU A 9 -51.22 -38.72 17.82
CA LEU A 9 -52.21 -37.71 17.38
C LEU A 9 -51.57 -36.36 17.05
N THR A 10 -50.44 -36.03 17.64
CA THR A 10 -49.69 -34.78 17.35
C THR A 10 -48.93 -34.84 16.06
N ILE A 11 -48.45 -36.02 15.61
CA ILE A 11 -47.77 -36.18 14.34
C ILE A 11 -48.77 -36.15 13.16
N ALA A 12 -49.98 -36.67 13.33
CA ALA A 12 -51.00 -36.64 12.29
C ALA A 12 -51.59 -35.24 12.03
N VAL A 13 -51.65 -34.36 13.04
CA VAL A 13 -52.12 -32.94 12.89
C VAL A 13 -51.00 -32.06 12.21
N PHE A 14 -49.74 -32.39 12.42
CA PHE A 14 -48.67 -31.65 11.77
C PHE A 14 -48.47 -32.01 10.28
N CYS A 15 -48.79 -33.25 9.89
CA CYS A 15 -48.77 -33.63 8.48
C CYS A 15 -49.98 -33.12 7.67
N PHE A 16 -51.12 -32.75 8.34
CA PHE A 16 -52.31 -32.25 7.65
C PHE A 16 -52.27 -30.76 7.32
N PHE A 17 -51.39 -29.98 7.98
CA PHE A 17 -51.17 -28.55 7.70
C PHE A 17 -50.09 -28.26 6.63
N ILE A 18 -49.27 -29.26 6.25
CA ILE A 18 -48.25 -29.11 5.20
C ILE A 18 -48.83 -29.31 3.79
N SER A 19 -50.04 -29.86 3.65
CA SER A 19 -50.62 -30.23 2.34
C SER A 19 -51.37 -29.09 1.63
N PHE A 20 -51.36 -27.85 2.14
CA PHE A 20 -52.12 -26.73 1.52
C PHE A 20 -51.30 -25.47 1.23
N VAL A 21 -49.98 -25.56 1.25
CA VAL A 21 -49.12 -24.51 0.67
C VAL A 21 -48.44 -25.17 -0.53
N GLU A 22 -49.08 -25.12 -1.68
CA GLU A 22 -48.36 -25.28 -2.95
C GLU A 22 -47.39 -24.10 -3.08
N PHE A 23 -46.23 -24.24 -2.43
CA PHE A 23 -45.08 -23.40 -2.74
C PHE A 23 -44.59 -23.85 -4.11
N ASN A 24 -44.92 -23.06 -5.14
CA ASN A 24 -44.30 -23.17 -6.45
C ASN A 24 -42.78 -22.95 -6.30
N PHE A 25 -42.04 -24.03 -6.07
CA PHE A 25 -40.57 -24.07 -6.00
C PHE A 25 -39.91 -23.92 -7.39
N SER A 26 -40.70 -23.53 -8.41
CA SER A 26 -40.22 -23.44 -9.79
C SER A 26 -39.51 -22.16 -10.15
N SER A 27 -39.33 -21.21 -9.21
CA SER A 27 -38.65 -19.94 -9.51
C SER A 27 -37.53 -19.55 -8.54
N VAL A 28 -37.13 -20.46 -7.65
CA VAL A 28 -36.03 -20.19 -6.72
C VAL A 28 -34.78 -20.95 -7.21
N PHE A 29 -33.86 -20.17 -7.77
CA PHE A 29 -32.48 -20.54 -8.10
C PHE A 29 -32.28 -21.57 -9.26
N ALA A 30 -32.53 -21.11 -10.48
CA ALA A 30 -31.60 -21.46 -11.56
C ALA A 30 -30.30 -20.64 -11.32
N MET A 31 -29.56 -20.93 -10.27
CA MET A 31 -28.11 -20.65 -10.31
C MET A 31 -27.62 -21.49 -11.51
N PRO A 32 -26.89 -20.87 -12.47
CA PRO A 32 -26.24 -21.69 -13.49
C PRO A 32 -25.41 -22.71 -12.70
N PHE A 33 -25.71 -24.01 -12.88
CA PHE A 33 -24.80 -25.08 -12.48
C PHE A 33 -23.51 -24.76 -13.23
N TYR A 34 -22.60 -24.04 -12.57
CA TYR A 34 -21.22 -23.98 -13.03
C TYR A 34 -20.78 -25.45 -13.02
N ASP A 35 -20.45 -25.96 -14.18
CA ASP A 35 -19.78 -27.25 -14.32
C ASP A 35 -18.39 -27.11 -13.72
N PHE A 36 -18.37 -27.13 -12.39
CA PHE A 36 -17.16 -27.03 -11.58
C PHE A 36 -16.42 -28.35 -11.75
N GLN A 37 -15.65 -28.42 -12.82
CA GLN A 37 -14.60 -29.41 -12.94
C GLN A 37 -13.47 -28.94 -12.01
N PRO A 38 -13.21 -29.61 -10.87
CA PRO A 38 -12.16 -29.22 -9.96
C PRO A 38 -10.81 -29.38 -10.67
N LYS A 39 -10.35 -28.33 -11.30
CA LYS A 39 -8.98 -28.27 -11.79
C LYS A 39 -8.06 -28.09 -10.58
N GLU A 40 -6.86 -28.62 -10.71
CA GLU A 40 -5.81 -28.46 -9.72
C GLU A 40 -5.60 -26.96 -9.42
N ILE A 41 -5.65 -26.59 -8.14
CA ILE A 41 -5.34 -25.23 -7.67
C ILE A 41 -3.85 -25.20 -7.33
N VAL A 42 -3.10 -24.41 -8.09
CA VAL A 42 -1.66 -24.26 -7.94
C VAL A 42 -1.27 -22.81 -7.63
N LEU A 43 -0.06 -22.60 -7.17
CA LEU A 43 0.53 -21.27 -7.08
C LEU A 43 0.74 -20.72 -8.50
N ARG A 44 -0.07 -19.73 -8.89
CA ARG A 44 0.03 -19.05 -10.20
C ARG A 44 1.16 -18.03 -10.23
N ALA A 45 1.24 -17.23 -9.16
CA ALA A 45 2.26 -16.19 -9.02
C ALA A 45 2.44 -15.80 -7.56
N GLU A 46 3.61 -15.23 -7.26
CA GLU A 46 3.85 -14.52 -6.01
C GLU A 46 4.65 -13.25 -6.26
N PHE A 47 4.48 -12.31 -5.36
CA PHE A 47 5.28 -11.10 -5.32
C PHE A 47 5.55 -10.71 -3.88
N TYR A 48 6.71 -10.10 -3.63
CA TYR A 48 7.08 -9.62 -2.30
C TYR A 48 7.71 -8.24 -2.36
N THR A 49 7.58 -7.52 -1.26
CA THR A 49 8.26 -6.25 -1.01
C THR A 49 8.91 -6.27 0.38
N SER A 50 10.01 -5.53 0.53
CA SER A 50 10.79 -5.49 1.77
C SER A 50 10.52 -4.20 2.54
N TYR A 51 10.48 -4.28 3.90
CA TYR A 51 10.26 -3.13 4.78
C TYR A 51 10.97 -3.22 6.15
N PRO A 52 12.20 -3.77 6.26
CA PRO A 52 12.86 -4.03 7.55
C PRO A 52 13.15 -2.77 8.35
N SER A 53 13.47 -1.65 7.66
CA SER A 53 13.77 -0.35 8.27
C SER A 53 12.53 0.49 8.61
N SER A 54 11.33 -0.06 8.46
CA SER A 54 10.09 0.63 8.84
C SER A 54 9.95 0.73 10.36
N THR A 55 9.26 1.80 10.83
CA THR A 55 8.89 1.90 12.25
C THR A 55 7.92 0.78 12.64
N ASP A 56 7.79 0.51 13.92
CA ASP A 56 6.91 -0.57 14.42
C ASP A 56 5.44 -0.27 14.14
N GLU A 57 5.03 1.00 14.14
CA GLU A 57 3.69 1.44 13.77
C GLU A 57 3.40 1.09 12.31
N ARG A 58 4.35 1.39 11.41
CA ARG A 58 4.20 1.07 10.00
C ARG A 58 4.19 -0.44 9.75
N LYS A 59 5.03 -1.20 10.44
CA LYS A 59 5.03 -2.67 10.40
C LYS A 59 3.69 -3.24 10.85
N THR A 60 3.14 -2.71 11.96
CA THR A 60 1.80 -3.08 12.46
C THR A 60 0.72 -2.86 11.40
N ASN A 61 0.71 -1.70 10.75
CA ASN A 61 -0.26 -1.37 9.70
C ASN A 61 -0.17 -2.33 8.50
N ILE A 62 1.04 -2.65 8.05
CA ILE A 62 1.26 -3.60 6.95
C ILE A 62 0.75 -4.99 7.34
N MET A 63 1.06 -5.46 8.55
CA MET A 63 0.62 -6.78 9.02
C MET A 63 -0.91 -6.86 9.14
N LEU A 64 -1.57 -5.83 9.67
CA LEU A 64 -3.03 -5.77 9.77
C LEU A 64 -3.71 -5.81 8.40
N ALA A 65 -3.24 -4.99 7.46
CA ALA A 65 -3.78 -4.96 6.11
C ALA A 65 -3.52 -6.27 5.36
N ALA A 66 -2.32 -6.84 5.48
CA ALA A 66 -1.99 -8.14 4.90
C ALA A 66 -2.90 -9.25 5.46
N LYS A 67 -3.08 -9.30 6.78
CA LYS A 67 -3.96 -10.29 7.43
C LYS A 67 -5.39 -10.24 6.90
N SER A 68 -5.90 -9.06 6.56
CA SER A 68 -7.25 -8.91 5.99
C SER A 68 -7.38 -9.52 4.59
N LEU A 69 -6.28 -9.74 3.90
CA LEU A 69 -6.23 -10.33 2.55
C LEU A 69 -5.92 -11.84 2.56
N ASP A 70 -5.56 -12.39 3.73
CA ASP A 70 -5.17 -13.80 3.79
C ASP A 70 -6.37 -14.74 3.72
N ASN A 71 -6.25 -15.80 2.94
CA ASN A 71 -7.30 -16.79 2.69
C ASN A 71 -8.58 -16.24 2.03
N ILE A 72 -8.48 -15.16 1.25
CA ILE A 72 -9.61 -14.66 0.48
C ILE A 72 -9.81 -15.52 -0.76
N LEU A 73 -11.02 -16.05 -0.91
CA LEU A 73 -11.47 -16.80 -2.09
C LEU A 73 -12.32 -15.87 -2.97
N ILE A 74 -11.99 -15.79 -4.25
CA ILE A 74 -12.70 -14.98 -5.26
C ILE A 74 -13.21 -15.94 -6.33
N VAL A 75 -14.53 -16.07 -6.45
CA VAL A 75 -15.14 -16.98 -7.44
C VAL A 75 -15.04 -16.40 -8.86
N PRO A 76 -15.22 -17.21 -9.92
CA PRO A 76 -15.23 -16.74 -11.30
C PRO A 76 -16.20 -15.57 -11.52
N ASN A 77 -15.76 -14.56 -12.25
CA ASN A 77 -16.44 -13.29 -12.53
C ASN A 77 -16.72 -12.40 -11.31
N GLU A 78 -16.24 -12.77 -10.13
CA GLU A 78 -16.32 -11.91 -8.96
C GLU A 78 -15.31 -10.78 -9.05
N GLU A 79 -15.76 -9.58 -8.67
CA GLU A 79 -14.94 -8.40 -8.53
C GLU A 79 -14.46 -8.27 -7.09
N PHE A 80 -13.15 -8.13 -6.95
CA PHE A 80 -12.50 -7.85 -5.68
C PHE A 80 -12.19 -6.36 -5.53
N SER A 81 -12.41 -5.82 -4.32
CA SER A 81 -12.03 -4.46 -3.91
C SER A 81 -11.12 -4.54 -2.68
N PHE A 82 -9.94 -3.93 -2.79
CA PHE A 82 -9.00 -3.84 -1.68
C PHE A 82 -9.59 -3.06 -0.51
N ASN A 83 -10.17 -1.89 -0.79
CA ASN A 83 -10.75 -1.04 0.24
C ASN A 83 -11.91 -1.71 0.97
N LYS A 84 -12.79 -2.43 0.25
CA LYS A 84 -13.89 -3.19 0.85
C LYS A 84 -13.38 -4.30 1.77
N THR A 85 -12.33 -5.01 1.35
CA THR A 85 -11.77 -6.15 2.08
C THR A 85 -10.98 -5.72 3.31
N VAL A 86 -10.08 -4.75 3.16
CA VAL A 86 -9.25 -4.23 4.26
C VAL A 86 -10.08 -3.36 5.21
N GLY A 87 -11.08 -2.63 4.68
CA GLY A 87 -11.94 -1.73 5.44
C GLY A 87 -11.23 -0.45 5.88
N GLU A 88 -11.87 0.29 6.77
CA GLU A 88 -11.35 1.57 7.29
C GLU A 88 -10.06 1.37 8.11
N ARG A 89 -9.11 2.29 7.93
CA ARG A 89 -7.83 2.30 8.64
C ARG A 89 -7.96 3.25 9.83
N THR A 90 -8.48 2.75 10.96
CA THR A 90 -8.71 3.53 12.17
C THR A 90 -7.90 2.98 13.35
N GLU A 91 -7.61 3.84 14.32
CA GLU A 91 -6.95 3.44 15.57
C GLU A 91 -7.77 2.40 16.33
N LYS A 92 -9.11 2.49 16.29
CA LYS A 92 -10.01 1.50 16.90
C LYS A 92 -9.79 0.08 16.33
N ARG A 93 -9.37 -0.03 15.07
CA ARG A 93 -9.03 -1.29 14.41
C ARG A 93 -7.55 -1.68 14.57
N GLY A 94 -6.79 -0.94 15.36
CA GLY A 94 -5.39 -1.20 15.67
C GLY A 94 -4.39 -0.54 14.74
N TYR A 95 -4.84 0.21 13.72
CA TYR A 95 -3.93 0.97 12.86
C TYR A 95 -3.28 2.10 13.63
N LYS A 96 -2.03 2.38 13.31
CA LYS A 96 -1.18 3.37 13.98
C LYS A 96 -0.84 4.52 13.04
N SER A 97 -0.48 5.67 13.63
CA SER A 97 0.07 6.79 12.89
C SER A 97 1.47 6.43 12.37
N ALA A 98 1.70 6.65 11.08
CA ALA A 98 2.99 6.46 10.43
C ALA A 98 3.04 7.35 9.17
N LYS A 99 4.20 7.47 8.50
CA LYS A 99 4.33 8.33 7.32
C LYS A 99 3.43 7.88 6.18
N ILE A 100 2.60 8.83 5.70
CA ILE A 100 1.76 8.74 4.51
C ILE A 100 2.14 9.85 3.52
N ILE A 101 1.73 9.73 2.27
CA ILE A 101 1.91 10.76 1.24
C ILE A 101 0.58 11.50 1.07
N VAL A 102 0.59 12.81 1.36
CA VAL A 102 -0.56 13.71 1.15
C VAL A 102 -0.07 14.95 0.39
N ASN A 103 -0.70 15.26 -0.73
CA ASN A 103 -0.38 16.42 -1.56
C ASN A 103 1.12 16.53 -1.94
N GLY A 104 1.79 15.40 -2.14
CA GLY A 104 3.21 15.38 -2.49
C GLY A 104 4.17 15.59 -1.32
N GLU A 105 3.71 15.51 -0.08
CA GLU A 105 4.54 15.57 1.12
C GLU A 105 4.35 14.34 2.01
N PHE A 106 5.40 13.99 2.78
CA PHE A 106 5.32 12.94 3.80
C PHE A 106 4.84 13.55 5.11
N VAL A 107 3.64 13.17 5.54
CA VAL A 107 3.03 13.58 6.80
C VAL A 107 2.71 12.37 7.67
N ASP A 108 2.49 12.58 8.97
CA ASP A 108 2.03 11.52 9.85
C ASP A 108 0.51 11.32 9.69
N GLY A 109 0.09 10.07 9.55
CA GLY A 109 -1.31 9.72 9.40
C GLY A 109 -1.58 8.25 9.67
N VAL A 110 -2.80 7.94 10.10
CA VAL A 110 -3.20 6.58 10.45
C VAL A 110 -3.22 5.68 9.20
N GLY A 111 -2.60 4.50 9.29
CA GLY A 111 -2.56 3.53 8.20
C GLY A 111 -1.36 3.67 7.27
N GLY A 112 -0.34 4.47 7.62
CA GLY A 112 0.90 4.53 6.84
C GLY A 112 1.51 3.13 6.64
N GLY A 113 1.79 2.76 5.39
CA GLY A 113 2.25 1.43 4.98
C GLY A 113 1.22 0.58 4.22
N VAL A 114 -0.08 0.86 4.33
CA VAL A 114 -1.15 0.07 3.66
C VAL A 114 -1.01 0.09 2.13
N CYS A 115 -0.57 1.19 1.53
CA CYS A 115 -0.31 1.25 0.09
C CYS A 115 0.84 0.31 -0.37
N GLN A 116 1.73 -0.12 0.51
CA GLN A 116 2.69 -1.17 0.18
C GLN A 116 1.99 -2.53 0.05
N VAL A 117 0.94 -2.78 0.82
CA VAL A 117 0.15 -4.02 0.74
C VAL A 117 -0.63 -4.06 -0.58
N SER A 118 -1.33 -2.99 -0.94
CA SER A 118 -2.03 -2.91 -2.23
C SER A 118 -1.07 -3.01 -3.42
N THR A 119 0.09 -2.38 -3.35
CA THR A 119 1.13 -2.48 -4.39
C THR A 119 1.67 -3.90 -4.52
N THR A 120 1.91 -4.60 -3.42
CA THR A 120 2.39 -5.98 -3.45
C THR A 120 1.33 -6.91 -4.05
N LEU A 121 0.06 -6.72 -3.67
CA LEU A 121 -1.07 -7.44 -4.27
C LEU A 121 -1.18 -7.15 -5.77
N TYR A 122 -1.17 -5.87 -6.19
CA TYR A 122 -1.26 -5.47 -7.60
C TYR A 122 -0.24 -6.21 -8.47
N ASN A 123 1.00 -6.29 -8.00
CA ASN A 123 2.06 -6.96 -8.73
C ASN A 123 1.89 -8.48 -8.79
N ALA A 124 1.42 -9.11 -7.71
CA ALA A 124 1.09 -10.53 -7.70
C ALA A 124 -0.04 -10.84 -8.69
N LEU A 125 -1.08 -9.99 -8.75
CA LEU A 125 -2.20 -10.12 -9.68
C LEU A 125 -1.76 -10.00 -11.14
N LEU A 126 -0.90 -9.01 -11.47
CA LEU A 126 -0.33 -8.86 -12.81
C LEU A 126 0.45 -10.10 -13.25
N LEU A 127 1.28 -10.65 -12.34
CA LEU A 127 2.05 -11.86 -12.60
C LEU A 127 1.17 -13.11 -12.69
N ALA A 128 0.03 -13.13 -12.01
CA ALA A 128 -0.99 -14.17 -12.11
C ALA A 128 -1.84 -14.04 -13.38
N GLY A 129 -1.69 -12.97 -14.17
CA GLY A 129 -2.43 -12.75 -15.40
C GLY A 129 -3.90 -12.39 -15.19
N LEU A 130 -4.26 -11.83 -14.03
CA LEU A 130 -5.62 -11.42 -13.69
C LEU A 130 -5.91 -9.99 -14.18
N LYS A 131 -7.16 -9.75 -14.54
CA LYS A 131 -7.62 -8.47 -15.10
C LYS A 131 -7.80 -7.43 -14.01
N ILE A 132 -6.90 -6.43 -13.99
CA ILE A 132 -7.03 -5.24 -13.13
C ILE A 132 -8.07 -4.31 -13.75
N ILE A 133 -9.00 -3.79 -12.94
CA ILE A 133 -10.06 -2.88 -13.36
C ILE A 133 -9.92 -1.49 -12.74
N GLU A 134 -9.19 -1.36 -11.59
CA GLU A 134 -8.89 -0.07 -11.00
C GLU A 134 -7.53 -0.12 -10.31
N TYR A 135 -6.71 0.89 -10.54
CA TYR A 135 -5.46 1.18 -9.83
C TYR A 135 -5.16 2.67 -9.90
N HIS A 136 -4.38 3.18 -8.95
CA HIS A 136 -3.95 4.58 -8.92
C HIS A 136 -2.45 4.67 -8.65
N PRO A 137 -1.69 5.55 -9.33
CA PRO A 137 -0.29 5.81 -9.01
C PRO A 137 -0.18 6.68 -7.75
N HIS A 138 0.94 6.58 -7.05
CA HIS A 138 1.30 7.61 -6.08
C HIS A 138 1.72 8.90 -6.79
N SER A 139 1.55 10.03 -6.12
CA SER A 139 2.08 11.32 -6.60
C SER A 139 3.61 11.41 -6.52
N LEU A 140 4.22 10.68 -5.59
CA LEU A 140 5.66 10.59 -5.38
C LEU A 140 6.19 9.18 -5.63
N PRO A 141 7.47 9.05 -6.03
CA PRO A 141 8.10 7.74 -6.16
C PRO A 141 8.10 6.98 -4.83
N VAL A 142 7.76 5.70 -4.88
CA VAL A 142 7.93 4.78 -3.75
C VAL A 142 9.15 3.90 -3.98
N SER A 143 9.85 3.53 -2.90
CA SER A 143 11.13 2.81 -3.00
C SER A 143 11.01 1.29 -3.05
N TYR A 144 9.86 0.73 -2.73
CA TYR A 144 9.65 -0.71 -2.57
C TYR A 144 9.21 -1.42 -3.86
N VAL A 145 9.00 -0.68 -4.94
CA VAL A 145 8.63 -1.22 -6.26
C VAL A 145 9.18 -0.34 -7.38
N ALA A 146 9.42 -0.92 -8.55
CA ALA A 146 9.80 -0.15 -9.74
C ALA A 146 8.68 0.81 -10.17
N PRO A 147 9.01 1.97 -10.77
CA PRO A 147 8.05 2.92 -11.30
C PRO A 147 7.00 2.27 -12.22
N SER A 148 5.79 2.80 -12.21
CA SER A 148 4.63 2.28 -12.94
C SER A 148 4.20 0.86 -12.54
N PHE A 149 4.52 0.45 -11.30
CA PHE A 149 4.04 -0.79 -10.69
C PHE A 149 3.56 -0.60 -9.25
N ASP A 150 3.41 0.61 -8.79
CA ASP A 150 2.77 0.95 -7.53
C ASP A 150 1.23 1.01 -7.67
N ALA A 151 0.52 0.79 -6.58
CA ALA A 151 -0.92 0.91 -6.50
C ALA A 151 -1.29 1.61 -5.19
N MET A 152 -1.54 2.90 -5.28
CA MET A 152 -2.01 3.72 -4.17
C MET A 152 -3.47 3.41 -3.88
N VAL A 153 -3.82 3.35 -2.59
CA VAL A 153 -5.19 3.23 -2.12
C VAL A 153 -5.50 4.27 -1.06
N ASN A 154 -6.75 4.73 -1.05
CA ASN A 154 -7.25 5.72 -0.13
C ASN A 154 -8.71 5.40 0.20
N SER A 155 -9.16 5.65 1.42
CA SER A 155 -10.53 5.28 1.88
C SER A 155 -11.66 6.02 1.16
N GLY A 156 -11.36 7.09 0.42
CA GLY A 156 -12.38 7.94 -0.20
C GLY A 156 -12.59 7.73 -1.69
N TRP A 157 -11.51 7.59 -2.48
CA TRP A 157 -11.62 7.67 -3.93
C TRP A 157 -10.68 6.76 -4.73
N ALA A 158 -9.61 6.22 -4.13
CA ALA A 158 -8.65 5.37 -4.82
C ALA A 158 -8.71 3.96 -4.28
N ASP A 159 -8.95 3.00 -5.16
CA ASP A 159 -8.98 1.58 -4.81
C ASP A 159 -8.06 0.76 -5.73
N LEU A 160 -7.75 -0.44 -5.31
CA LEU A 160 -7.22 -1.49 -6.17
C LEU A 160 -8.33 -2.52 -6.36
N ARG A 161 -8.78 -2.65 -7.61
CA ARG A 161 -9.85 -3.59 -7.95
C ARG A 161 -9.43 -4.48 -9.10
N PHE A 162 -9.80 -5.74 -9.03
CA PHE A 162 -9.61 -6.70 -10.11
C PHE A 162 -10.82 -7.62 -10.20
N ILE A 163 -10.93 -8.32 -11.30
CA ILE A 163 -11.94 -9.36 -11.52
C ILE A 163 -11.24 -10.71 -11.70
N ASN A 164 -11.79 -11.74 -11.10
CA ASN A 164 -11.39 -13.11 -11.44
C ASN A 164 -12.00 -13.47 -12.78
N ASP A 165 -11.28 -13.19 -13.86
CA ASP A 165 -11.67 -13.48 -15.24
C ASP A 165 -11.29 -14.92 -15.68
N THR A 166 -11.00 -15.80 -14.72
CA THR A 166 -10.73 -17.22 -14.95
C THR A 166 -11.98 -18.08 -14.74
N HIS A 167 -11.88 -19.36 -15.10
CA HIS A 167 -13.00 -20.30 -14.94
C HIS A 167 -13.07 -20.96 -13.56
N ASN A 168 -12.05 -20.79 -12.72
CA ASN A 168 -11.93 -21.41 -11.41
C ASN A 168 -11.72 -20.36 -10.32
N PRO A 169 -12.00 -20.67 -9.04
CA PRO A 169 -11.70 -19.75 -7.94
C PRO A 169 -10.22 -19.37 -7.89
N VAL A 170 -9.98 -18.13 -7.48
CA VAL A 170 -8.66 -17.59 -7.14
C VAL A 170 -8.60 -17.45 -5.62
N ILE A 171 -7.46 -17.82 -5.02
CA ILE A 171 -7.24 -17.72 -3.58
C ILE A 171 -6.02 -16.82 -3.35
N LEU A 172 -6.20 -15.81 -2.53
CA LEU A 172 -5.11 -14.95 -2.05
C LEU A 172 -4.54 -15.50 -0.75
N ARG A 173 -3.22 -15.58 -0.67
CA ARG A 173 -2.49 -15.86 0.57
C ARG A 173 -1.49 -14.75 0.82
N THR A 174 -1.40 -14.31 2.04
CA THR A 174 -0.47 -13.24 2.43
C THR A 174 0.38 -13.64 3.62
N PHE A 175 1.60 -13.11 3.64
CA PHE A 175 2.54 -13.27 4.72
C PHE A 175 3.25 -11.95 4.98
N ALA A 176 3.34 -11.54 6.25
CA ALA A 176 4.04 -10.34 6.66
C ALA A 176 4.69 -10.58 8.04
N ASP A 177 6.02 -10.46 8.13
CA ASP A 177 6.82 -10.81 9.32
C ASP A 177 7.53 -9.61 9.97
N GLY A 178 7.26 -8.39 9.51
CA GLY A 178 7.94 -7.17 9.95
C GLY A 178 9.15 -6.78 9.08
N SER A 179 9.55 -7.63 8.14
CA SER A 179 10.66 -7.40 7.20
C SER A 179 10.25 -7.59 5.75
N ILE A 180 9.46 -8.62 5.47
CA ILE A 180 8.99 -9.00 4.15
C ILE A 180 7.46 -9.09 4.17
N LEU A 181 6.85 -8.52 3.15
CA LEU A 181 5.46 -8.71 2.79
C LEU A 181 5.41 -9.53 1.50
N LYS A 182 4.75 -10.68 1.54
CA LYS A 182 4.55 -11.55 0.39
C LYS A 182 3.06 -11.72 0.12
N VAL A 183 2.68 -11.69 -1.15
CA VAL A 183 1.35 -12.03 -1.64
C VAL A 183 1.49 -13.17 -2.65
N GLN A 184 0.70 -14.21 -2.47
CA GLN A 184 0.61 -15.37 -3.34
C GLN A 184 -0.79 -15.47 -3.91
N VAL A 185 -0.88 -15.77 -5.20
CA VAL A 185 -2.13 -15.96 -5.93
C VAL A 185 -2.19 -17.41 -6.38
N TYR A 186 -3.17 -18.14 -5.87
CA TYR A 186 -3.45 -19.51 -6.25
C TYR A 186 -4.66 -19.56 -7.18
N GLY A 187 -4.67 -20.49 -8.10
CA GLY A 187 -5.75 -20.70 -9.06
C GLY A 187 -5.43 -21.82 -10.03
N GLU A 188 -6.19 -21.93 -11.12
CA GLU A 188 -5.90 -22.92 -12.16
C GLU A 188 -4.50 -22.69 -12.76
N PRO A 189 -3.82 -23.75 -13.24
CA PRO A 189 -2.49 -23.64 -13.85
C PRO A 189 -2.48 -22.64 -15.01
N LEU A 190 -1.43 -21.83 -15.07
CA LEU A 190 -1.22 -20.84 -16.12
C LEU A 190 -0.11 -21.30 -17.06
N LYS A 191 -0.38 -21.34 -18.37
CA LYS A 191 0.63 -21.69 -19.40
C LYS A 191 1.58 -20.52 -19.68
N GLU A 192 1.07 -19.32 -19.52
CA GLU A 192 1.79 -18.08 -19.73
C GLU A 192 2.61 -17.70 -18.49
N LYS A 193 3.72 -17.03 -18.72
CA LYS A 193 4.45 -16.29 -17.69
C LYS A 193 4.41 -14.82 -18.02
N PHE A 194 4.19 -14.01 -17.00
CA PHE A 194 4.17 -12.56 -17.12
C PHE A 194 5.41 -11.96 -16.49
N ILE A 195 6.01 -10.98 -17.18
CA ILE A 195 7.20 -10.26 -16.75
C ILE A 195 6.86 -8.78 -16.78
N ARG A 196 7.20 -8.06 -15.72
CA ARG A 196 7.00 -6.61 -15.60
C ARG A 196 8.28 -5.90 -16.08
N LYS A 197 8.11 -4.87 -16.89
CA LYS A 197 9.21 -4.00 -17.34
C LYS A 197 8.82 -2.54 -17.11
N SER A 198 9.60 -1.83 -16.29
CA SER A 198 9.48 -0.38 -16.07
C SER A 198 10.49 0.34 -16.98
N VAL A 199 10.07 1.45 -17.57
CA VAL A 199 10.90 2.29 -18.41
C VAL A 199 10.72 3.75 -17.97
N ILE A 200 11.80 4.42 -17.58
CA ILE A 200 11.81 5.87 -17.35
C ILE A 200 11.82 6.55 -18.73
N THR A 201 10.83 7.41 -18.98
CA THR A 201 10.64 8.08 -20.29
C THR A 201 10.97 9.56 -20.25
N GLY A 202 11.14 10.15 -19.07
CA GLY A 202 11.53 11.54 -18.91
C GLY A 202 11.84 11.88 -17.47
N GLU A 203 12.64 12.91 -17.27
CA GLU A 203 12.96 13.47 -15.95
C GLU A 203 12.19 14.78 -15.75
N ILE A 204 11.76 15.04 -14.52
CA ILE A 204 11.20 16.31 -14.07
C ILE A 204 12.28 16.92 -13.15
N PRO A 205 12.90 18.05 -13.51
CA PRO A 205 14.00 18.61 -12.73
C PRO A 205 13.62 18.85 -11.27
N ALA A 206 14.57 18.65 -10.36
CA ALA A 206 14.42 18.99 -8.96
C ALA A 206 14.20 20.52 -8.83
N PRO A 207 13.17 20.97 -8.11
CA PRO A 207 12.93 22.39 -7.92
C PRO A 207 13.99 23.01 -7.00
N GLU A 208 14.14 24.34 -7.09
CA GLU A 208 14.96 25.08 -6.15
C GLU A 208 14.46 24.92 -4.72
N TYR A 209 15.38 25.07 -3.76
CA TYR A 209 15.03 24.94 -2.33
C TYR A 209 14.07 26.03 -1.89
N GLU A 210 13.13 25.66 -1.05
CA GLU A 210 12.36 26.59 -0.24
C GLU A 210 13.25 27.09 0.92
N ILE A 211 13.36 28.40 1.07
CA ILE A 211 14.16 28.99 2.14
C ILE A 211 13.21 29.47 3.24
N LEU A 212 13.29 28.81 4.38
CA LEU A 212 12.54 29.12 5.59
C LEU A 212 13.43 29.92 6.56
N THR A 213 12.81 30.66 7.48
CA THR A 213 13.49 31.38 8.53
C THR A 213 13.14 30.78 9.89
N ASP A 214 14.12 30.46 10.72
CA ASP A 214 13.93 29.90 12.08
C ASP A 214 13.45 30.97 13.06
N THR A 215 12.24 31.47 12.86
CA THR A 215 11.64 32.53 13.69
C THR A 215 11.35 32.06 15.12
N LEU A 216 11.09 30.77 15.31
CA LEU A 216 10.81 30.16 16.62
C LEU A 216 12.07 29.69 17.34
N ARG A 217 13.25 29.83 16.71
CA ARG A 217 14.54 29.38 17.23
C ARG A 217 14.53 27.91 17.69
N GLU A 218 13.94 27.07 16.87
CA GLU A 218 13.87 25.61 17.12
C GLU A 218 15.27 24.97 17.07
N PHE A 219 16.23 25.61 16.36
CA PHE A 219 17.61 25.15 16.23
C PHE A 219 18.51 26.02 17.10
N SER A 220 18.88 25.54 18.28
CA SER A 220 19.70 26.27 19.28
C SER A 220 21.13 26.59 18.83
N ASP A 221 21.60 26.00 17.73
CA ASP A 221 22.95 26.15 17.17
C ASP A 221 22.95 26.89 15.80
N LEU A 222 21.83 27.48 15.40
CA LEU A 222 21.68 28.10 14.08
C LEU A 222 21.69 29.64 14.19
N TYR A 223 22.87 30.22 14.01
CA TYR A 223 23.09 31.66 14.13
C TYR A 223 22.73 32.43 12.86
N GLU A 224 22.59 33.76 12.98
CA GLU A 224 22.41 34.64 11.82
C GLU A 224 23.53 34.44 10.80
N GLY A 225 23.12 34.21 9.52
CA GLY A 225 24.01 33.87 8.40
C GLY A 225 24.23 32.40 8.19
N ASP A 226 23.86 31.54 9.14
CA ASP A 226 23.93 30.09 8.97
C ASP A 226 22.70 29.55 8.24
N MET A 227 22.88 28.44 7.50
CA MET A 227 21.83 27.73 6.82
C MET A 227 21.96 26.23 7.09
N LYS A 228 20.82 25.56 7.28
CA LYS A 228 20.74 24.12 7.49
C LYS A 228 19.77 23.49 6.50
N ILE A 229 20.20 22.45 5.80
CA ILE A 229 19.32 21.69 4.94
C ILE A 229 18.44 20.80 5.80
N ILE A 230 17.11 21.00 5.74
CA ILE A 230 16.12 20.20 6.43
C ILE A 230 15.71 19.00 5.57
N SER A 231 15.54 19.23 4.28
CA SER A 231 15.27 18.18 3.30
C SER A 231 15.88 18.51 1.95
N TYR A 232 16.30 17.49 1.21
CA TYR A 232 16.87 17.65 -0.13
C TYR A 232 15.79 17.74 -1.19
N SER A 233 16.00 18.64 -2.18
CA SER A 233 15.21 18.61 -3.41
C SER A 233 15.47 17.31 -4.16
N LYS A 234 14.41 16.74 -4.75
CA LYS A 234 14.49 15.49 -5.53
C LYS A 234 13.82 15.68 -6.87
N ALA A 235 14.45 15.19 -7.93
CA ALA A 235 13.85 15.13 -9.25
C ALA A 235 12.66 14.18 -9.25
N GLY A 236 11.65 14.50 -10.02
CA GLY A 236 10.57 13.61 -10.38
C GLY A 236 10.88 12.93 -11.73
N TYR A 237 9.97 12.08 -12.19
CA TYR A 237 10.12 11.43 -13.48
C TYR A 237 8.81 10.94 -14.06
N LYS A 238 8.82 10.71 -15.38
CA LYS A 238 7.76 10.02 -16.10
C LYS A 238 8.23 8.58 -16.38
N SER A 239 7.30 7.64 -16.33
CA SER A 239 7.61 6.24 -16.59
C SER A 239 6.47 5.51 -17.28
N GLU A 240 6.81 4.40 -17.92
CA GLU A 240 5.85 3.48 -18.52
C GLU A 240 6.05 2.08 -17.95
N GLY A 241 4.93 1.41 -17.66
CA GLY A 241 4.88 0.02 -17.23
C GLY A 241 4.44 -0.88 -18.38
N TYR A 242 5.21 -1.94 -18.61
CA TYR A 242 4.91 -2.95 -19.63
C TYR A 242 4.71 -4.30 -18.96
N LEU A 243 3.72 -5.04 -19.43
CA LEU A 243 3.51 -6.44 -19.10
C LEU A 243 3.88 -7.30 -20.33
N ILE A 244 4.90 -8.12 -20.17
CA ILE A 244 5.42 -9.00 -21.20
C ILE A 244 4.89 -10.40 -20.95
N LYS A 245 4.17 -10.95 -21.90
CA LYS A 245 3.62 -12.30 -21.86
C LYS A 245 4.56 -13.24 -22.58
N THR A 246 4.91 -14.36 -21.94
CA THR A 246 5.76 -15.39 -22.55
C THR A 246 5.10 -16.77 -22.44
N VAL A 247 5.38 -17.64 -23.41
CA VAL A 247 4.99 -19.06 -23.41
C VAL A 247 6.22 -19.88 -23.79
N SER A 248 6.57 -20.86 -22.98
CA SER A 248 7.78 -21.70 -23.18
C SER A 248 9.05 -20.86 -23.42
N GLY A 249 9.18 -19.73 -22.72
CA GLY A 249 10.31 -18.82 -22.82
C GLY A 249 10.31 -17.87 -24.03
N LYS A 250 9.35 -18.00 -24.95
CA LYS A 250 9.20 -17.10 -26.10
C LYS A 250 8.27 -15.95 -25.77
N VAL A 251 8.64 -14.73 -26.12
CA VAL A 251 7.78 -13.54 -25.97
C VAL A 251 6.63 -13.62 -26.97
N ILE A 252 5.41 -13.56 -26.45
CA ILE A 252 4.17 -13.56 -27.24
C ILE A 252 3.67 -12.13 -27.43
N SER A 253 3.73 -11.30 -26.38
CA SER A 253 3.35 -9.90 -26.46
C SER A 253 4.11 -9.06 -25.44
N SER A 254 4.22 -7.76 -25.72
CA SER A 254 4.68 -6.74 -24.79
C SER A 254 3.69 -5.59 -24.84
N THR A 255 2.88 -5.46 -23.81
CA THR A 255 1.77 -4.49 -23.76
C THR A 255 2.11 -3.40 -22.76
N LYS A 256 2.05 -2.14 -23.18
CA LYS A 256 2.07 -1.01 -22.27
C LYS A 256 0.76 -1.02 -21.47
N ILE A 257 0.85 -1.18 -20.16
CA ILE A 257 -0.32 -1.24 -19.27
C ILE A 257 -0.61 0.09 -18.59
N ARG A 258 0.40 0.97 -18.47
CA ARG A 258 0.23 2.29 -17.85
C ARG A 258 1.36 3.25 -18.22
N SER A 259 1.09 4.54 -18.03
CA SER A 259 2.05 5.64 -18.09
C SER A 259 1.80 6.55 -16.89
N ASP A 260 2.84 6.87 -16.14
CA ASP A 260 2.72 7.62 -14.88
C ASP A 260 3.70 8.79 -14.84
N SER A 261 3.36 9.76 -13.99
CA SER A 261 4.21 10.90 -13.69
C SER A 261 4.33 11.03 -12.18
N TYR A 262 5.56 11.02 -11.68
CA TYR A 262 5.88 11.20 -10.27
C TYR A 262 6.48 12.58 -10.08
N SER A 263 5.89 13.37 -9.18
CA SER A 263 6.27 14.76 -8.97
C SER A 263 7.68 14.88 -8.40
N ALA A 264 8.36 15.94 -8.79
CA ALA A 264 9.57 16.39 -8.12
C ALA A 264 9.21 16.95 -6.72
N VAL A 265 10.13 16.80 -5.78
CA VAL A 265 9.95 17.26 -4.39
C VAL A 265 10.86 18.44 -4.13
N ARG A 266 10.31 19.54 -3.60
CA ARG A 266 11.08 20.70 -3.18
C ARG A 266 11.77 20.43 -1.85
N GLY A 267 13.06 20.65 -1.78
CA GLY A 267 13.83 20.63 -0.54
C GLY A 267 13.62 21.88 0.28
N LYS A 268 13.97 21.82 1.58
CA LYS A 268 13.82 22.93 2.52
C LYS A 268 15.17 23.25 3.17
N ILE A 269 15.53 24.54 3.18
CA ILE A 269 16.68 25.10 3.88
C ILE A 269 16.12 26.04 4.92
N ILE A 270 16.62 25.97 6.15
CA ILE A 270 16.28 26.94 7.20
C ILE A 270 17.45 27.86 7.45
N LYS A 271 17.16 29.17 7.57
CA LYS A 271 18.11 30.22 7.94
C LYS A 271 18.02 30.49 9.44
N GLY A 272 19.16 30.58 10.09
CA GLY A 272 19.26 30.93 11.49
C GLY A 272 18.94 32.39 11.81
N THR A 273 18.46 32.60 13.03
CA THR A 273 18.06 33.91 13.56
C THR A 273 18.70 34.21 14.91
N ILE A 274 19.57 33.34 15.44
CA ILE A 274 20.25 33.56 16.70
C ILE A 274 21.34 34.59 16.47
N PRO A 275 21.31 35.76 17.16
CA PRO A 275 22.37 36.76 17.00
C PRO A 275 23.73 36.18 17.36
N ARG A 276 24.74 36.41 16.52
CA ARG A 276 26.15 36.14 16.90
C ARG A 276 26.60 37.18 17.93
N VAL A 277 26.91 36.74 19.15
CA VAL A 277 27.54 37.58 20.13
C VAL A 277 28.92 37.97 19.58
N LYS A 278 29.13 39.26 19.24
CA LYS A 278 30.46 39.74 18.95
C LYS A 278 31.25 39.65 20.27
N GLU A 279 32.28 38.81 20.34
CA GLU A 279 33.21 38.88 21.44
C GLU A 279 33.69 40.32 21.56
N PRO A 280 33.64 40.95 22.79
CA PRO A 280 34.18 42.27 22.95
C PRO A 280 35.65 42.20 22.51
N LEU A 281 36.05 43.13 21.61
CA LEU A 281 37.46 43.30 21.26
C LEU A 281 38.22 43.51 22.57
N ILE A 282 38.90 42.47 23.02
CA ILE A 282 39.81 42.61 24.17
C ILE A 282 40.91 43.51 23.68
N ASP A 283 40.85 44.81 24.13
CA ASP A 283 41.89 45.77 23.81
C ASP A 283 43.22 45.22 24.33
N SER A 284 44.06 44.77 23.36
CA SER A 284 45.38 44.20 23.67
C SER A 284 46.28 45.19 24.52
N THR A 285 45.93 46.46 24.54
CA THR A 285 46.63 47.48 25.39
C THR A 285 46.32 47.28 26.88
N LEU A 286 45.15 46.79 27.27
CA LEU A 286 44.78 46.47 28.63
C LEU A 286 45.56 45.28 29.21
N ILE A 287 45.88 44.28 28.38
CA ILE A 287 46.65 43.10 28.80
C ILE A 287 48.10 43.49 29.15
N THR A 288 48.67 44.50 28.47
CA THR A 288 50.01 44.95 28.68
C THR A 288 50.10 45.73 30.05
N VAL A 289 49.11 46.52 30.44
CA VAL A 289 49.10 47.27 31.70
C VAL A 289 49.00 46.35 32.92
N TYR A 290 48.27 45.22 32.84
CA TYR A 290 48.19 44.27 33.97
C TYR A 290 49.48 43.45 34.17
N ARG A 291 50.31 43.24 33.13
CA ARG A 291 51.57 42.51 33.23
C ARG A 291 52.70 43.39 33.90
N ILE A 292 52.63 44.73 33.81
CA ILE A 292 53.60 45.61 34.37
C ILE A 292 53.43 45.82 35.92
N LYS A 293 52.24 45.68 36.44
CA LYS A 293 51.92 45.81 37.86
C LYS A 293 52.24 44.59 38.75
N ARG A 294 52.71 43.47 38.19
CA ARG A 294 53.14 42.29 38.95
C ARG A 294 54.67 42.10 39.04
N LYS A 295 55.48 43.15 38.68
CA LYS A 295 56.95 43.11 38.74
C LYS A 295 57.52 44.22 39.58
N ILE A 296 56.82 44.70 40.63
CA ILE A 296 57.38 45.57 41.68
C ILE A 296 57.12 44.92 43.04
#